data_5af74fa00b5839f981de0aa86098c740
#
_entry.id   5af74fa00b5839f981de0aa86098c740
#
_cell.length_a   1.000
_cell.length_b   1.000
_cell.length_c   1.000
_cell.angle_alpha   90.00
_cell.angle_beta   90.00
_cell.angle_gamma   90.00
#
_symmetry.space_group_name_H-M   'P 1'
#
loop_
_entity.id
_entity.type
_entity.pdbx_description
1 polymer ?
#
loop_
_entity_poly.entity_id
_entity_poly.type
_entity_poly.pdbx_seq_one_letter_code
_entity_poly.pdbx_strand_id
1 'polypeptide(L)'
;MSYDFVNAPRRALAKIEIQGSTVWGGISSYNRDLTFTEVASGETDSLDIKLHDCDNHWLNDWLIDKGTRLLARIELENWDKQNEYRTIDCGEFICDSIKVTGYPIEVVIRSISIPVNGTKNTKKWEKVSVSAIAQDICNNLGVGLEYY
;
A
#
# COMPACT_ATOMS: atom_id res chain seq x y z
N MET A 1 9.35 2.85 -43.75
CA MET A 1 10.08 1.97 -42.78
C MET A 1 9.22 1.89 -41.53
N SER A 2 8.58 0.74 -41.32
CA SER A 2 7.85 0.49 -40.10
C SER A 2 8.88 0.10 -39.04
N TYR A 3 9.07 0.92 -38.04
CA TYR A 3 9.80 0.54 -36.84
C TYR A 3 8.86 -0.33 -36.01
N ASP A 4 8.96 -1.63 -36.19
CA ASP A 4 8.36 -2.59 -35.27
C ASP A 4 9.06 -2.43 -33.91
N PHE A 5 8.39 -1.75 -32.96
CA PHE A 5 8.79 -1.74 -31.56
C PHE A 5 8.49 -3.14 -30.97
N VAL A 6 9.35 -4.09 -31.31
CA VAL A 6 9.17 -5.51 -30.95
C VAL A 6 9.36 -5.77 -29.46
N ASN A 7 9.88 -4.80 -28.67
CA ASN A 7 10.08 -4.98 -27.24
C ASN A 7 9.80 -3.68 -26.46
N ALA A 8 8.56 -3.51 -26.01
CA ALA A 8 8.27 -2.47 -25.05
C ALA A 8 8.98 -2.78 -23.71
N PRO A 9 9.60 -1.76 -23.05
CA PRO A 9 10.33 -1.98 -21.82
C PRO A 9 9.41 -2.43 -20.69
N ARG A 10 9.94 -3.24 -19.77
CA ARG A 10 9.27 -3.56 -18.50
C ARG A 10 9.14 -2.31 -17.67
N ARG A 11 7.98 -2.11 -17.06
CA ARG A 11 7.71 -0.98 -16.18
C ARG A 11 7.03 -1.45 -14.91
N ALA A 12 7.38 -0.82 -13.79
CA ALA A 12 6.67 -0.89 -12.54
C ALA A 12 6.25 0.53 -12.13
N LEU A 13 4.97 0.74 -11.95
CA LEU A 13 4.39 2.04 -11.62
C LEU A 13 3.69 1.93 -10.26
N ALA A 14 4.10 2.76 -9.33
CA ALA A 14 3.41 2.90 -8.04
C ALA A 14 2.18 3.79 -8.21
N LYS A 15 1.03 3.30 -7.78
CA LYS A 15 -0.23 4.05 -7.71
C LYS A 15 -0.61 4.22 -6.26
N ILE A 16 -0.70 5.45 -5.83
CA ILE A 16 -1.03 5.81 -4.45
C ILE A 16 -2.29 6.66 -4.46
N GLU A 17 -3.23 6.27 -3.65
CA GLU A 17 -4.49 6.93 -3.39
C GLU A 17 -4.51 7.49 -1.98
N ILE A 18 -4.83 8.76 -1.83
CA ILE A 18 -5.04 9.38 -0.53
C ILE A 18 -6.54 9.60 -0.36
N GLN A 19 -7.15 8.98 0.64
CA GLN A 19 -8.57 9.07 0.87
C GLN A 19 -8.99 10.51 1.20
N GLY A 20 -10.00 11.01 0.48
CA GLY A 20 -10.50 12.37 0.65
C GLY A 20 -9.72 13.45 -0.10
N SER A 21 -8.68 13.09 -0.86
CA SER A 21 -7.92 14.02 -1.71
C SER A 21 -8.28 13.85 -3.18
N THR A 22 -8.36 14.97 -3.89
CA THR A 22 -8.53 14.99 -5.36
C THR A 22 -7.18 14.91 -6.10
N VAL A 23 -6.09 14.81 -5.38
CA VAL A 23 -4.70 14.94 -5.89
C VAL A 23 -4.13 13.65 -6.50
N TRP A 24 -4.95 12.66 -6.75
CA TRP A 24 -4.63 11.30 -7.19
C TRP A 24 -3.62 11.15 -8.33
N GLY A 25 -3.86 11.80 -9.44
CA GLY A 25 -3.01 11.70 -10.62
C GLY A 25 -1.66 12.39 -10.46
N GLY A 26 -1.56 13.33 -9.54
CA GLY A 26 -0.36 14.14 -9.32
C GLY A 26 0.72 13.43 -8.51
N ILE A 27 0.36 12.74 -7.45
CA ILE A 27 1.31 12.14 -6.50
C ILE A 27 2.23 11.11 -7.16
N SER A 28 1.69 10.30 -8.05
CA SER A 28 2.48 9.26 -8.74
C SER A 28 3.63 9.84 -9.57
N SER A 29 3.52 11.08 -10.07
CA SER A 29 4.59 11.74 -10.83
C SER A 29 5.75 12.22 -9.94
N TYR A 30 5.51 12.46 -8.65
CA TYR A 30 6.50 12.86 -7.66
C TYR A 30 7.12 11.68 -6.90
N ASN A 31 6.57 10.47 -7.09
CA ASN A 31 7.05 9.28 -6.41
C ASN A 31 8.44 8.88 -6.92
N ARG A 32 9.41 8.85 -6.01
CA ARG A 32 10.77 8.35 -6.26
C ARG A 32 10.94 6.90 -5.87
N ASP A 33 10.32 6.51 -4.77
CA ASP A 33 10.48 5.19 -4.20
C ASP A 33 9.22 4.80 -3.45
N LEU A 34 8.81 3.55 -3.61
CA LEU A 34 7.73 2.94 -2.86
C LEU A 34 8.22 1.60 -2.36
N THR A 35 8.26 1.43 -1.05
CA THR A 35 8.61 0.17 -0.41
C THR A 35 7.39 -0.38 0.32
N PHE A 36 6.90 -1.52 -0.12
CA PHE A 36 5.86 -2.29 0.55
C PHE A 36 6.53 -3.47 1.26
N THR A 37 6.26 -3.61 2.55
CA THR A 37 6.75 -4.72 3.37
C THR A 37 5.56 -5.47 3.94
N GLU A 38 5.39 -6.71 3.49
CA GLU A 38 4.39 -7.64 4.00
C GLU A 38 5.02 -8.53 5.07
N VAL A 39 4.34 -8.66 6.21
CA VAL A 39 4.85 -9.44 7.35
C VAL A 39 3.94 -10.63 7.62
N ALA A 40 4.52 -11.82 7.66
CA ALA A 40 3.77 -13.07 7.77
C ALA A 40 3.00 -13.24 9.09
N SER A 41 3.49 -12.68 10.20
CA SER A 41 2.79 -12.73 11.50
C SER A 41 3.41 -11.79 12.55
N GLY A 42 2.55 -11.31 13.44
CA GLY A 42 2.96 -10.62 14.68
C GLY A 42 3.23 -9.12 14.55
N GLU A 43 3.43 -8.61 13.36
CA GLU A 43 3.62 -7.19 13.08
C GLU A 43 2.64 -6.74 12.00
N THR A 44 2.51 -5.44 11.80
CA THR A 44 1.69 -4.87 10.75
C THR A 44 2.52 -4.65 9.49
N ASP A 45 1.91 -4.82 8.33
CA ASP A 45 2.53 -4.45 7.07
C ASP A 45 2.83 -2.97 7.04
N SER A 46 3.87 -2.59 6.31
CA SER A 46 4.27 -1.20 6.20
C SER A 46 4.41 -0.75 4.75
N LEU A 47 4.12 0.52 4.53
CA LEU A 47 4.28 1.20 3.26
C LEU A 47 5.08 2.47 3.48
N ASP A 48 6.29 2.52 2.94
CA ASP A 48 7.14 3.70 2.93
C ASP A 48 7.14 4.31 1.52
N ILE A 49 6.80 5.60 1.43
CA ILE A 49 6.71 6.34 0.19
C ILE A 49 7.69 7.51 0.25
N LYS A 50 8.55 7.65 -0.77
CA LYS A 50 9.42 8.82 -0.92
C LYS A 50 9.00 9.63 -2.12
N LEU A 51 8.74 10.90 -1.90
CA LEU A 51 8.31 11.85 -2.91
C LEU A 51 9.34 12.96 -3.03
N HIS A 52 9.55 13.42 -4.25
CA HIS A 52 10.37 14.57 -4.53
C HIS A 52 9.48 15.75 -4.92
N ASP A 53 9.38 16.73 -4.05
CA ASP A 53 8.51 17.89 -4.23
C ASP A 53 9.25 19.05 -4.89
N CYS A 54 9.29 19.05 -6.21
CA CYS A 54 9.92 20.11 -6.99
C CYS A 54 9.16 21.44 -6.94
N ASP A 55 7.84 21.36 -6.71
CA ASP A 55 6.91 22.47 -6.88
C ASP A 55 6.35 23.00 -5.55
N ASN A 56 6.83 22.47 -4.43
CA ASN A 56 6.43 22.80 -3.06
C ASN A 56 4.94 22.55 -2.75
N HIS A 57 4.30 21.60 -3.42
CA HIS A 57 2.90 21.26 -3.19
C HIS A 57 2.67 20.63 -1.82
N TRP A 58 3.62 19.82 -1.34
CA TRP A 58 3.51 19.10 -0.07
C TRP A 58 3.60 19.99 1.17
N LEU A 59 4.15 21.18 1.03
CA LEU A 59 4.17 22.17 2.10
C LEU A 59 2.91 23.04 2.15
N ASN A 60 2.04 22.93 1.14
CA ASN A 60 0.85 23.74 0.99
C ASN A 60 -0.41 22.86 0.86
N ASP A 61 -0.80 22.56 -0.37
CA ASP A 61 -2.12 22.00 -0.68
C ASP A 61 -2.22 20.49 -0.48
N TRP A 62 -1.06 19.78 -0.45
CA TRP A 62 -1.01 18.32 -0.42
C TRP A 62 -0.54 17.75 0.92
N LEU A 63 -0.39 18.59 1.92
CA LEU A 63 -0.02 18.11 3.25
C LEU A 63 -1.11 17.18 3.79
N ILE A 64 -0.71 15.95 4.06
CA ILE A 64 -1.59 14.96 4.70
C ILE A 64 -1.30 14.89 6.19
N ASP A 65 -2.30 14.55 6.96
CA ASP A 65 -2.18 14.38 8.41
C ASP A 65 -1.89 12.91 8.79
N LYS A 66 -1.31 12.75 9.97
CA LYS A 66 -1.26 11.43 10.61
C LYS A 66 -2.68 10.88 10.76
N GLY A 67 -2.88 9.62 10.41
CA GLY A 67 -4.18 8.97 10.39
C GLY A 67 -4.90 9.04 9.05
N THR A 68 -4.37 9.76 8.06
CA THR A 68 -4.90 9.76 6.68
C THR A 68 -4.77 8.36 6.08
N ARG A 69 -5.83 7.90 5.43
CA ARG A 69 -5.86 6.61 4.77
C ARG A 69 -5.25 6.69 3.37
N LEU A 70 -4.46 5.67 3.06
CA LEU A 70 -3.76 5.51 1.80
C LEU A 70 -4.11 4.15 1.21
N LEU A 71 -4.38 4.11 -0.09
CA LEU A 71 -4.46 2.87 -0.85
C LEU A 71 -3.25 2.81 -1.77
N ALA A 72 -2.55 1.70 -1.79
CA ALA A 72 -1.40 1.51 -2.65
C ALA A 72 -1.54 0.28 -3.54
N ARG A 73 -1.10 0.43 -4.78
CA ARG A 73 -1.00 -0.67 -5.73
C ARG A 73 0.21 -0.48 -6.62
N ILE A 74 0.76 -1.57 -7.12
CA ILE A 74 1.87 -1.59 -8.07
C ILE A 74 1.33 -2.13 -9.39
N GLU A 75 1.41 -1.33 -10.43
CA GLU A 75 1.08 -1.74 -11.79
C GLU A 75 2.35 -2.19 -12.51
N LEU A 76 2.33 -3.40 -13.02
CA LEU A 76 3.43 -3.99 -13.79
C LEU A 76 3.02 -4.06 -15.26
N GLU A 77 3.85 -3.49 -16.12
CA GLU A 77 3.67 -3.53 -17.57
C GLU A 77 4.79 -4.36 -18.21
N ASN A 78 4.43 -5.25 -19.13
CA ASN A 78 5.36 -6.10 -19.90
C ASN A 78 6.33 -6.93 -19.03
N TRP A 79 5.88 -7.38 -17.84
CA TRP A 79 6.78 -8.02 -16.88
C TRP A 79 7.17 -9.43 -17.34
N ASP A 80 6.20 -10.29 -17.59
CA ASP A 80 6.42 -11.67 -18.04
C ASP A 80 6.25 -11.80 -19.56
N LYS A 81 5.27 -11.08 -20.13
CA LYS A 81 4.95 -11.09 -21.55
C LYS A 81 4.71 -9.67 -22.07
N GLN A 82 4.93 -9.50 -23.37
CA GLN A 82 4.64 -8.25 -24.05
C GLN A 82 3.14 -7.95 -24.03
N ASN A 83 2.79 -6.67 -23.80
CA ASN A 83 1.41 -6.18 -23.67
C ASN A 83 0.65 -6.81 -22.49
N GLU A 84 1.35 -7.35 -21.50
CA GLU A 84 0.75 -7.82 -20.27
C GLU A 84 0.70 -6.69 -19.23
N TYR A 85 -0.44 -6.61 -18.56
CA TYR A 85 -0.67 -5.70 -17.44
C TYR A 85 -1.04 -6.52 -16.22
N ARG A 86 -0.35 -6.30 -15.13
CA ARG A 86 -0.63 -6.91 -13.83
C ARG A 86 -0.73 -5.82 -12.77
N THR A 87 -1.62 -6.03 -11.81
CA THR A 87 -1.73 -5.16 -10.64
C THR A 87 -1.48 -5.99 -9.39
N ILE A 88 -0.59 -5.49 -8.54
CA ILE A 88 -0.38 -5.98 -7.19
C ILE A 88 -1.09 -5.00 -6.28
N ASP A 89 -2.12 -5.44 -5.59
CA ASP A 89 -2.82 -4.65 -4.58
C ASP A 89 -2.07 -4.78 -3.27
N CYS A 90 -1.50 -3.68 -2.79
CA CYS A 90 -0.77 -3.64 -1.53
C CYS A 90 -1.69 -3.45 -0.32
N GLY A 91 -2.96 -3.07 -0.57
CA GLY A 91 -3.95 -2.88 0.48
C GLY A 91 -4.08 -1.44 0.98
N GLU A 92 -4.76 -1.31 2.12
CA GLU A 92 -5.08 -0.03 2.76
C GLU A 92 -4.18 0.21 3.97
N PHE A 93 -3.66 1.42 4.07
CA PHE A 93 -2.72 1.87 5.09
C PHE A 93 -3.20 3.13 5.78
N ILE A 94 -2.68 3.36 6.99
CA ILE A 94 -2.86 4.62 7.72
C ILE A 94 -1.50 5.30 7.83
N CYS A 95 -1.45 6.57 7.46
CA CYS A 95 -0.26 7.39 7.65
C CYS A 95 0.11 7.47 9.13
N ASP A 96 1.28 6.96 9.49
CA ASP A 96 1.82 7.01 10.85
C ASP A 96 2.73 8.22 11.06
N SER A 97 3.57 8.53 10.09
CA SER A 97 4.46 9.68 10.18
C SER A 97 4.80 10.26 8.81
N ILE A 98 5.04 11.57 8.80
CA ILE A 98 5.48 12.32 7.63
C ILE A 98 6.73 13.08 8.03
N LYS A 99 7.76 12.97 7.22
CA LYS A 99 9.00 13.69 7.37
C LYS A 99 9.29 14.49 6.10
N VAL A 100 9.47 15.78 6.25
CA VAL A 100 9.88 16.68 5.17
C VAL A 100 11.30 17.13 5.43
N THR A 101 12.18 17.00 4.45
CA THR A 101 13.60 17.34 4.60
C THR A 101 14.14 18.12 3.40
N GLY A 102 15.06 19.01 3.67
CA GLY A 102 16.05 19.59 2.79
C GLY A 102 15.56 20.42 1.62
N TYR A 103 16.54 20.79 0.76
CA TYR A 103 16.32 21.35 -0.56
C TYR A 103 17.23 20.59 -1.53
N PRO A 104 16.71 19.93 -2.56
CA PRO A 104 15.29 19.83 -2.94
C PRO A 104 14.43 19.13 -1.89
N ILE A 105 13.15 19.49 -1.80
CA ILE A 105 12.26 18.96 -0.78
C ILE A 105 11.99 17.49 -1.04
N GLU A 106 12.31 16.68 -0.04
CA GLU A 106 11.98 15.26 0.00
C GLU A 106 10.93 15.01 1.09
N VAL A 107 9.85 14.36 0.73
CA VAL A 107 8.79 13.97 1.65
C VAL A 107 8.81 12.46 1.81
N VAL A 108 8.96 11.99 3.03
CA VAL A 108 8.90 10.57 3.38
C VAL A 108 7.63 10.33 4.19
N ILE A 109 6.72 9.53 3.64
CA ILE A 109 5.49 9.11 4.29
C ILE A 109 5.69 7.66 4.72
N ARG A 110 5.61 7.42 6.02
CA ARG A 110 5.56 6.07 6.57
C ARG A 110 4.15 5.74 6.98
N SER A 111 3.66 4.60 6.53
CA SER A 111 2.30 4.14 6.78
C SER A 111 2.30 2.69 7.23
N ILE A 112 1.31 2.32 8.02
CA ILE A 112 1.12 0.97 8.52
C ILE A 112 -0.25 0.45 8.07
N SER A 113 -0.37 -0.85 7.83
CA SER A 113 -1.65 -1.47 7.53
C SER A 113 -2.63 -1.26 8.69
N ILE A 114 -3.91 -1.17 8.38
CA ILE A 114 -4.95 -1.02 9.40
C ILE A 114 -4.97 -2.32 10.20
N PRO A 115 -4.59 -2.30 11.49
CA PRO A 115 -4.60 -3.52 12.28
C PRO A 115 -6.04 -4.01 12.41
N VAL A 116 -6.29 -5.24 12.00
CA VAL A 116 -7.56 -5.91 12.24
C VAL A 116 -7.69 -6.10 13.75
N ASN A 117 -8.36 -5.16 14.42
CA ASN A 117 -8.65 -5.16 15.85
C ASN A 117 -7.44 -5.53 16.74
N GLY A 118 -6.64 -4.56 17.10
CA GLY A 118 -5.45 -4.71 17.95
C GLY A 118 -5.70 -5.12 19.42
N THR A 119 -6.87 -5.67 19.75
CA THR A 119 -7.16 -6.18 21.09
C THR A 119 -6.64 -7.60 21.24
N LYS A 120 -5.60 -7.77 22.04
CA LYS A 120 -5.11 -9.11 22.40
C LYS A 120 -6.16 -9.80 23.26
N ASN A 121 -6.86 -10.78 22.71
CA ASN A 121 -7.80 -11.61 23.42
C ASN A 121 -7.20 -12.99 23.65
N THR A 122 -7.38 -13.54 24.85
CA THR A 122 -7.04 -14.92 25.15
C THR A 122 -8.33 -15.73 25.21
N LYS A 123 -8.47 -16.73 24.34
CA LYS A 123 -9.60 -17.64 24.30
C LYS A 123 -9.10 -19.08 24.28
N LYS A 124 -9.69 -19.95 25.07
CA LYS A 124 -9.39 -21.37 25.11
C LYS A 124 -10.46 -22.13 24.35
N TRP A 125 -10.05 -23.01 23.45
CA TRP A 125 -10.92 -23.94 22.75
C TRP A 125 -10.60 -25.37 23.19
N GLU A 126 -11.62 -26.14 23.55
CA GLU A 126 -11.46 -27.54 23.95
C GLU A 126 -12.32 -28.44 23.05
N LYS A 127 -11.72 -29.48 22.51
CA LYS A 127 -12.40 -30.49 21.66
C LYS A 127 -13.14 -29.91 20.44
N VAL A 128 -12.55 -28.89 19.82
CA VAL A 128 -13.08 -28.19 18.65
C VAL A 128 -12.17 -28.44 17.46
N SER A 129 -12.72 -28.52 16.25
CA SER A 129 -11.90 -28.63 15.02
C SER A 129 -11.17 -27.33 14.71
N VAL A 130 -10.05 -27.42 13.99
CA VAL A 130 -9.27 -26.24 13.56
C VAL A 130 -10.13 -25.31 12.71
N SER A 131 -10.99 -25.86 11.84
CA SER A 131 -11.92 -25.08 11.03
C SER A 131 -12.91 -24.26 11.86
N ALA A 132 -13.43 -24.84 12.95
CA ALA A 132 -14.34 -24.12 13.84
C ALA A 132 -13.62 -23.01 14.63
N ILE A 133 -12.36 -23.23 15.01
CA ILE A 133 -11.52 -22.18 15.61
C ILE A 133 -11.29 -21.04 14.62
N ALA A 134 -10.91 -21.37 13.39
CA ALA A 134 -10.68 -20.38 12.34
C ALA A 134 -11.96 -19.57 12.06
N GLN A 135 -13.12 -20.22 11.95
CA GLN A 135 -14.40 -19.55 11.74
C GLN A 135 -14.78 -18.63 12.91
N ASP A 136 -14.55 -19.05 14.14
CA ASP A 136 -14.81 -18.23 15.33
C ASP A 136 -13.92 -16.98 15.36
N ILE A 137 -12.65 -17.11 15.00
CA ILE A 137 -11.72 -15.98 14.89
C ILE A 137 -12.19 -15.03 13.78
N CYS A 138 -12.51 -15.53 12.58
CA CYS A 138 -12.97 -14.70 11.47
C CYS A 138 -14.27 -13.96 11.79
N ASN A 139 -15.22 -14.63 12.47
CA ASN A 139 -16.47 -13.99 12.90
C ASN A 139 -16.20 -12.84 13.89
N ASN A 140 -15.26 -13.03 14.83
CA ASN A 140 -14.89 -11.99 15.80
C ASN A 140 -14.17 -10.80 15.14
N LEU A 141 -13.47 -11.05 14.06
CA LEU A 141 -12.75 -10.01 13.29
C LEU A 141 -13.61 -9.38 12.19
N GLY A 142 -14.79 -9.93 11.90
CA GLY A 142 -15.65 -9.46 10.82
C GLY A 142 -15.11 -9.71 9.42
N VAL A 143 -14.25 -10.74 9.26
CA VAL A 143 -13.62 -11.13 7.98
C VAL A 143 -14.16 -12.46 7.48
N GLY A 144 -14.12 -12.68 6.17
CA GLY A 144 -14.47 -13.97 5.55
C GLY A 144 -13.37 -15.00 5.74
N LEU A 145 -13.73 -16.29 5.82
CA LEU A 145 -12.80 -17.40 5.82
C LEU A 145 -12.85 -18.11 4.48
N GLU A 146 -11.72 -18.17 3.78
CA GLU A 146 -11.56 -18.95 2.57
C GLU A 146 -10.65 -20.15 2.83
N TYR A 147 -11.04 -21.32 2.30
CA TYR A 147 -10.24 -22.53 2.34
C TYR A 147 -9.71 -22.82 0.94
N TYR A 148 -8.45 -23.16 0.83
CA TYR A 148 -7.82 -23.66 -0.38
C TYR A 148 -7.49 -25.13 -0.23
#